data_4753961bed5fcfb97c724468d70ff7de
#
_entry.id   4753961bed5fcfb97c724468d70ff7de
#
_cell.length_a   1.000
_cell.length_b   1.000
_cell.length_c   1.000
_cell.angle_alpha   90.00
_cell.angle_beta   90.00
_cell.angle_gamma   90.00
#
_symmetry.space_group_name_H-M   'P 1'
#
loop_
_entity.id
_entity.type
_entity.pdbx_description
1 polymer ?
#
loop_
_entity_poly.entity_id
_entity_poly.type
_entity_poly.pdbx_seq_one_letter_code
_entity_poly.pdbx_strand_id
1 'polypeptide(L)'
;MAEYVNPELLVSTDWVNEHHEDDNVVIVESDEDVLLYEIGHIPGAVKVDWQTELQDQVVRDYVNKENFEKLMSEKGISRDSTVVFYGDKSNWWACYAFWTFKIFGHEKCLIMNGGRKKWVDENRPLSKDVPSRTNTDYKVDKVNESIRAFRDDVMNHLSSKNPLIDVRSPKEYSGELLHMEAYPQEGALRGGHIPGADNVPWARATNEDGTFKSADELIGIYQNEVGLKKGDDVIAYCRIGERSSHTWFVLKYLLGFENVRNYDGSWTEWGNLVRVPIEKP
;
A
#
# COMPACT_ATOMS: atom_id res chain seq x y z
N MET A 1 23.20 10.94 9.93
CA MET A 1 21.87 10.27 9.87
C MET A 1 21.44 10.32 8.44
N ALA A 2 21.04 9.18 7.89
CA ALA A 2 20.49 9.15 6.55
C ALA A 2 19.10 9.84 6.54
N GLU A 3 18.77 10.44 5.40
CA GLU A 3 17.45 11.01 5.15
C GLU A 3 16.68 10.13 4.17
N TYR A 4 15.36 10.22 4.17
CA TYR A 4 14.56 9.60 3.11
C TYR A 4 14.92 10.22 1.75
N VAL A 5 14.83 9.42 0.69
CA VAL A 5 15.13 9.90 -0.66
C VAL A 5 14.07 10.89 -1.15
N ASN A 6 12.79 10.65 -0.78
CA ASN A 6 11.68 11.53 -1.11
C ASN A 6 10.90 11.91 0.17
N PRO A 7 11.49 12.72 1.06
CA PRO A 7 10.86 13.08 2.33
C PRO A 7 9.56 13.88 2.14
N GLU A 8 9.42 14.59 1.03
CA GLU A 8 8.24 15.38 0.66
C GLU A 8 6.98 14.55 0.41
N LEU A 9 7.10 13.23 0.23
CA LEU A 9 5.94 12.35 0.07
C LEU A 9 5.29 11.95 1.39
N LEU A 10 5.96 12.23 2.52
CA LEU A 10 5.40 12.06 3.86
C LEU A 10 5.07 13.41 4.47
N VAL A 11 3.79 13.60 4.79
CA VAL A 11 3.34 14.78 5.51
C VAL A 11 2.98 14.42 6.95
N SER A 12 3.17 15.38 7.87
CA SER A 12 2.78 15.20 9.27
C SER A 12 1.27 15.39 9.47
N THR A 13 0.78 14.97 10.63
CA THR A 13 -0.58 15.29 11.08
C THR A 13 -0.80 16.80 11.24
N ASP A 14 0.26 17.57 11.62
CA ASP A 14 0.21 19.03 11.66
C ASP A 14 -0.02 19.60 10.26
N TRP A 15 0.77 19.16 9.29
CA TRP A 15 0.60 19.60 7.90
C TRP A 15 -0.83 19.34 7.40
N VAL A 16 -1.36 18.12 7.63
CA VAL A 16 -2.74 17.80 7.22
C VAL A 16 -3.75 18.68 7.93
N ASN A 17 -3.57 18.95 9.23
CA ASN A 17 -4.46 19.83 9.99
C ASN A 17 -4.46 21.27 9.47
N GLU A 18 -3.34 21.74 8.91
CA GLU A 18 -3.20 23.08 8.35
C GLU A 18 -3.73 23.19 6.91
N HIS A 19 -3.74 22.07 6.14
CA HIS A 19 -3.97 22.08 4.69
C HIS A 19 -5.21 21.30 4.23
N HIS A 20 -5.95 20.60 5.11
CA HIS A 20 -7.09 19.79 4.70
C HIS A 20 -8.27 20.59 4.10
N GLU A 21 -8.30 21.89 4.30
CA GLU A 21 -9.30 22.80 3.75
C GLU A 21 -8.83 23.54 2.47
N ASP A 22 -7.58 23.31 2.02
CA ASP A 22 -7.05 23.93 0.81
C ASP A 22 -7.79 23.39 -0.42
N ASP A 23 -8.17 24.27 -1.34
CA ASP A 23 -8.99 23.95 -2.53
C ASP A 23 -8.40 22.82 -3.40
N ASN A 24 -7.06 22.74 -3.48
CA ASN A 24 -6.34 21.77 -4.31
C ASN A 24 -5.88 20.53 -3.53
N VAL A 25 -6.20 20.43 -2.24
CA VAL A 25 -5.87 19.28 -1.40
C VAL A 25 -7.10 18.40 -1.21
N VAL A 26 -6.94 17.11 -1.42
CA VAL A 26 -7.98 16.11 -1.16
C VAL A 26 -7.42 15.06 -0.21
N ILE A 27 -8.00 14.99 0.99
CA ILE A 27 -7.67 13.96 1.96
C ILE A 27 -8.49 12.72 1.64
N VAL A 28 -7.82 11.56 1.53
CA VAL A 28 -8.43 10.26 1.20
C VAL A 28 -8.22 9.30 2.35
N GLU A 29 -9.30 8.82 2.94
CA GLU A 29 -9.28 7.73 3.92
C GLU A 29 -9.49 6.39 3.23
N SER A 30 -8.56 5.44 3.46
CA SER A 30 -8.68 4.07 2.98
C SER A 30 -8.22 3.11 4.08
N ASP A 31 -9.18 2.40 4.67
CA ASP A 31 -9.01 1.58 5.87
C ASP A 31 -9.20 0.09 5.58
N GLU A 32 -8.63 -0.77 6.43
CA GLU A 32 -8.99 -2.19 6.51
C GLU A 32 -10.43 -2.33 7.03
N ASP A 33 -10.76 -1.63 8.11
CA ASP A 33 -12.13 -1.52 8.59
C ASP A 33 -12.83 -0.33 7.92
N VAL A 34 -13.50 -0.60 6.83
CA VAL A 34 -14.18 0.43 6.02
C VAL A 34 -15.30 1.19 6.76
N LEU A 35 -15.69 0.74 7.97
CA LEU A 35 -16.69 1.42 8.80
C LEU A 35 -16.09 2.52 9.67
N LEU A 36 -14.76 2.59 9.78
CA LEU A 36 -14.09 3.63 10.58
C LEU A 36 -14.40 5.03 10.09
N TYR A 37 -14.55 5.21 8.79
CA TYR A 37 -14.90 6.50 8.19
C TYR A 37 -16.22 7.06 8.75
N GLU A 38 -17.27 6.25 8.89
CA GLU A 38 -18.57 6.65 9.43
C GLU A 38 -18.54 6.91 10.94
N ILE A 39 -17.58 6.29 11.65
CA ILE A 39 -17.38 6.57 13.09
C ILE A 39 -16.80 7.96 13.29
N GLY A 40 -15.96 8.41 12.36
CA GLY A 40 -15.38 9.73 12.32
C GLY A 40 -14.10 9.76 11.50
N HIS A 41 -13.95 10.71 10.61
CA HIS A 41 -12.83 10.90 9.69
C HIS A 41 -12.25 12.32 9.80
N ILE A 42 -11.10 12.58 9.20
CA ILE A 42 -10.52 13.92 9.10
C ILE A 42 -11.54 14.84 8.40
N PRO A 43 -11.85 16.04 8.92
CA PRO A 43 -12.81 16.95 8.29
C PRO A 43 -12.50 17.16 6.81
N GLY A 44 -13.51 17.02 5.95
CA GLY A 44 -13.37 17.16 4.50
C GLY A 44 -12.73 15.96 3.77
N ALA A 45 -12.31 14.91 4.47
CA ALA A 45 -11.79 13.70 3.83
C ALA A 45 -12.88 12.94 3.08
N VAL A 46 -12.50 12.37 1.93
CA VAL A 46 -13.34 11.43 1.17
C VAL A 46 -12.91 9.99 1.46
N LYS A 47 -13.87 9.08 1.52
CA LYS A 47 -13.61 7.64 1.63
C LYS A 47 -13.24 7.06 0.27
N VAL A 48 -12.24 6.19 0.25
CA VAL A 48 -11.97 5.26 -0.85
C VAL A 48 -11.99 3.84 -0.29
N ASP A 49 -13.04 3.12 -0.59
CA ASP A 49 -13.25 1.74 -0.15
C ASP A 49 -12.45 0.79 -1.04
N TRP A 50 -11.46 0.10 -0.45
CA TRP A 50 -10.58 -0.77 -1.20
C TRP A 50 -11.30 -1.98 -1.81
N GLN A 51 -12.38 -2.48 -1.18
CA GLN A 51 -13.11 -3.67 -1.64
C GLN A 51 -14.01 -3.35 -2.84
N THR A 52 -14.73 -2.24 -2.77
CA THR A 52 -15.78 -1.91 -3.73
C THR A 52 -15.36 -0.87 -4.77
N GLU A 53 -14.34 -0.08 -4.48
CA GLU A 53 -13.91 1.03 -5.34
C GLU A 53 -12.51 0.84 -5.95
N LEU A 54 -11.60 0.08 -5.29
CA LEU A 54 -10.24 -0.18 -5.82
C LEU A 54 -10.06 -1.59 -6.39
N GLN A 55 -11.07 -2.45 -6.32
CA GLN A 55 -11.05 -3.80 -6.87
C GLN A 55 -12.14 -3.93 -7.94
N ASP A 56 -11.87 -4.73 -8.98
CA ASP A 56 -12.91 -5.15 -9.91
C ASP A 56 -13.81 -6.19 -9.22
N GLN A 57 -15.13 -6.03 -9.37
CA GLN A 57 -16.10 -6.86 -8.64
C GLN A 57 -16.38 -8.20 -9.32
N VAL A 58 -15.87 -8.44 -10.52
CA VAL A 58 -16.10 -9.64 -11.32
C VAL A 58 -14.80 -10.40 -11.56
N VAL A 59 -13.78 -9.71 -12.02
CA VAL A 59 -12.45 -10.27 -12.26
C VAL A 59 -11.56 -9.87 -11.09
N ARG A 60 -10.82 -10.84 -10.53
CA ARG A 60 -9.88 -10.51 -9.46
C ARG A 60 -8.71 -9.69 -10.00
N ASP A 61 -8.91 -8.40 -10.00
CA ASP A 61 -7.95 -7.39 -10.44
C ASP A 61 -8.21 -6.08 -9.68
N TYR A 62 -7.29 -5.11 -9.75
CA TYR A 62 -7.60 -3.77 -9.30
C TYR A 62 -8.60 -3.10 -10.26
N VAL A 63 -9.18 -1.98 -9.83
CA VAL A 63 -10.13 -1.18 -10.61
C VAL A 63 -9.58 -0.87 -12.00
N ASN A 64 -10.40 -0.99 -13.03
CA ASN A 64 -10.00 -0.63 -14.39
C ASN A 64 -9.95 0.90 -14.59
N LYS A 65 -9.32 1.32 -15.70
CA LYS A 65 -9.10 2.74 -16.03
C LYS A 65 -10.40 3.56 -16.02
N GLU A 66 -11.43 3.06 -16.66
CA GLU A 66 -12.71 3.75 -16.82
C GLU A 66 -13.42 3.96 -15.49
N ASN A 67 -13.42 2.94 -14.64
CA ASN A 67 -13.99 3.01 -13.30
C ASN A 67 -13.15 3.90 -12.37
N PHE A 68 -11.81 3.88 -12.50
CA PHE A 68 -10.95 4.78 -11.77
C PHE A 68 -11.19 6.26 -12.15
N GLU A 69 -11.28 6.58 -13.45
CA GLU A 69 -11.60 7.93 -13.93
C GLU A 69 -12.95 8.42 -13.37
N LYS A 70 -13.96 7.56 -13.41
CA LYS A 70 -15.28 7.84 -12.84
C LYS A 70 -15.19 8.09 -11.34
N LEU A 71 -14.54 7.19 -10.60
CA LEU A 71 -14.37 7.30 -9.15
C LEU A 71 -13.69 8.63 -8.77
N MET A 72 -12.59 8.98 -9.42
CA MET A 72 -11.88 10.23 -9.16
C MET A 72 -12.76 11.44 -9.44
N SER A 73 -13.50 11.42 -10.55
CA SER A 73 -14.42 12.50 -10.91
C SER A 73 -15.51 12.66 -9.85
N GLU A 74 -16.13 11.58 -9.39
CA GLU A 74 -17.18 11.58 -8.36
C GLU A 74 -16.68 12.02 -6.97
N LYS A 75 -15.43 11.69 -6.62
CA LYS A 75 -14.78 12.14 -5.37
C LYS A 75 -14.28 13.60 -5.46
N GLY A 76 -14.47 14.29 -6.58
CA GLY A 76 -14.01 15.67 -6.77
C GLY A 76 -12.49 15.81 -6.88
N ILE A 77 -11.79 14.72 -7.28
CA ILE A 77 -10.36 14.71 -7.51
C ILE A 77 -10.09 15.08 -8.96
N SER A 78 -9.22 16.04 -9.21
CA SER A 78 -8.71 16.40 -10.53
C SER A 78 -7.27 15.93 -10.71
N ARG A 79 -6.75 15.97 -11.93
CA ARG A 79 -5.32 15.64 -12.20
C ARG A 79 -4.35 16.56 -11.44
N ASP A 80 -4.78 17.78 -11.13
CA ASP A 80 -3.96 18.77 -10.43
C ASP A 80 -4.09 18.71 -8.91
N SER A 81 -5.03 17.94 -8.39
CA SER A 81 -5.23 17.77 -6.95
C SER A 81 -4.00 17.14 -6.29
N THR A 82 -3.63 17.64 -5.14
CA THR A 82 -2.72 16.99 -4.21
C THR A 82 -3.54 16.03 -3.34
N VAL A 83 -3.31 14.72 -3.49
CA VAL A 83 -4.06 13.71 -2.77
C VAL A 83 -3.24 13.18 -1.60
N VAL A 84 -3.78 13.31 -0.38
CA VAL A 84 -3.12 12.84 0.83
C VAL A 84 -3.87 11.63 1.36
N PHE A 85 -3.19 10.48 1.39
CA PHE A 85 -3.77 9.23 1.85
C PHE A 85 -3.48 8.99 3.32
N TYR A 86 -4.47 8.47 4.04
CA TYR A 86 -4.32 7.93 5.37
C TYR A 86 -5.30 6.77 5.61
N GLY A 87 -5.02 5.98 6.63
CA GLY A 87 -5.89 4.87 7.01
C GLY A 87 -5.47 4.23 8.33
N ASP A 88 -6.18 3.17 8.70
CA ASP A 88 -5.86 2.32 9.83
C ASP A 88 -4.66 1.38 9.57
N LYS A 89 -4.35 0.48 10.50
CA LYS A 89 -3.28 -0.53 10.36
C LYS A 89 -1.96 0.06 9.83
N SER A 90 -1.56 1.24 10.34
CA SER A 90 -0.35 1.95 9.90
C SER A 90 -0.30 2.16 8.37
N ASN A 91 -1.43 2.58 7.80
CA ASN A 91 -1.55 2.94 6.38
C ASN A 91 -1.49 1.79 5.37
N TRP A 92 -1.88 0.55 5.71
CA TRP A 92 -1.88 -0.54 4.71
C TRP A 92 -2.63 -0.17 3.43
N TRP A 93 -3.93 0.14 3.57
CA TRP A 93 -4.77 0.45 2.41
C TRP A 93 -4.53 1.85 1.87
N ALA A 94 -4.07 2.78 2.70
CA ALA A 94 -3.59 4.07 2.24
C ALA A 94 -2.40 3.90 1.26
N CYS A 95 -1.44 3.03 1.57
CA CYS A 95 -0.34 2.69 0.67
C CYS A 95 -0.82 1.93 -0.58
N TYR A 96 -1.85 1.08 -0.46
CA TYR A 96 -2.44 0.41 -1.62
C TYR A 96 -3.18 1.40 -2.53
N ALA A 97 -3.96 2.32 -1.95
CA ALA A 97 -4.59 3.39 -2.71
C ALA A 97 -3.54 4.27 -3.39
N PHE A 98 -2.50 4.70 -2.68
CA PHE A 98 -1.37 5.43 -3.25
C PHE A 98 -0.74 4.68 -4.44
N TRP A 99 -0.49 3.36 -4.30
CA TRP A 99 0.05 2.51 -5.35
C TRP A 99 -0.89 2.46 -6.57
N THR A 100 -2.20 2.29 -6.35
CA THR A 100 -3.21 2.31 -7.42
C THR A 100 -3.23 3.65 -8.16
N PHE A 101 -3.17 4.77 -7.44
CA PHE A 101 -3.08 6.09 -8.06
C PHE A 101 -1.80 6.26 -8.88
N LYS A 102 -0.66 5.71 -8.42
CA LYS A 102 0.60 5.72 -9.19
C LYS A 102 0.54 4.84 -10.44
N ILE A 103 -0.21 3.73 -10.43
CA ILE A 103 -0.51 2.95 -11.65
C ILE A 103 -1.24 3.83 -12.66
N PHE A 104 -2.24 4.60 -12.23
CA PHE A 104 -2.99 5.50 -13.11
C PHE A 104 -2.31 6.86 -13.34
N GLY A 105 -1.04 6.99 -12.95
CA GLY A 105 -0.21 8.14 -13.25
C GLY A 105 -0.59 9.42 -12.51
N HIS A 106 -1.26 9.33 -11.34
CA HIS A 106 -1.48 10.51 -10.51
C HIS A 106 -0.19 10.88 -9.77
N GLU A 107 0.37 12.05 -10.09
CA GLU A 107 1.71 12.41 -9.61
C GLU A 107 1.70 12.99 -8.18
N LYS A 108 0.73 13.83 -7.84
CA LYS A 108 0.68 14.56 -6.57
C LYS A 108 0.02 13.72 -5.47
N CYS A 109 0.69 12.64 -5.07
CA CYS A 109 0.25 11.73 -4.01
C CYS A 109 1.16 11.84 -2.80
N LEU A 110 0.58 11.97 -1.62
CA LEU A 110 1.26 12.05 -0.33
C LEU A 110 0.68 11.02 0.64
N ILE A 111 1.45 10.61 1.64
CA ILE A 111 0.98 9.79 2.76
C ILE A 111 1.06 10.60 4.05
N MET A 112 -0.01 10.63 4.84
CA MET A 112 0.04 11.14 6.20
C MET A 112 0.77 10.16 7.12
N ASN A 113 1.94 10.55 7.60
CA ASN A 113 2.80 9.70 8.42
C ASN A 113 2.17 9.42 9.79
N GLY A 114 1.95 8.14 10.11
CA GLY A 114 1.26 7.71 11.32
C GLY A 114 -0.21 7.34 11.12
N GLY A 115 -0.80 7.71 9.98
CA GLY A 115 -2.15 7.33 9.60
C GLY A 115 -3.22 7.75 10.60
N ARG A 116 -4.36 7.05 10.55
CA ARG A 116 -5.51 7.32 11.43
C ARG A 116 -5.16 7.22 12.91
N LYS A 117 -4.33 6.25 13.29
CA LYS A 117 -3.94 6.04 14.69
C LYS A 117 -3.33 7.31 15.29
N LYS A 118 -2.33 7.88 14.62
CA LYS A 118 -1.62 9.07 15.12
C LYS A 118 -2.54 10.29 15.21
N TRP A 119 -3.41 10.50 14.20
CA TRP A 119 -4.39 11.57 14.22
C TRP A 119 -5.30 11.50 15.44
N VAL A 120 -5.81 10.31 15.75
CA VAL A 120 -6.71 10.06 16.89
C VAL A 120 -5.95 10.19 18.23
N ASP A 121 -4.75 9.60 18.33
CA ASP A 121 -3.93 9.66 19.55
C ASP A 121 -3.52 11.10 19.91
N GLU A 122 -3.38 11.99 18.92
CA GLU A 122 -3.14 13.42 19.11
C GLU A 122 -4.42 14.21 19.43
N ASN A 123 -5.57 13.54 19.59
CA ASN A 123 -6.88 14.15 19.85
C ASN A 123 -7.27 15.22 18.81
N ARG A 124 -6.92 15.03 17.54
CA ARG A 124 -7.26 15.95 16.46
C ARG A 124 -8.73 15.82 16.07
N PRO A 125 -9.30 16.87 15.43
CA PRO A 125 -10.72 16.91 15.06
C PRO A 125 -11.12 15.72 14.16
N LEU A 126 -12.29 15.15 14.44
CA LEU A 126 -12.96 14.20 13.58
C LEU A 126 -14.34 14.73 13.21
N SER A 127 -14.77 14.48 11.99
CA SER A 127 -16.13 14.77 11.48
C SER A 127 -16.83 13.48 11.09
N LYS A 128 -18.17 13.52 11.04
CA LYS A 128 -19.02 12.51 10.40
C LYS A 128 -19.68 13.04 9.14
N ASP A 129 -19.43 14.29 8.81
CA ASP A 129 -20.04 14.97 7.68
C ASP A 129 -19.35 14.53 6.39
N VAL A 130 -20.08 13.85 5.52
CA VAL A 130 -19.56 13.46 4.21
C VAL A 130 -19.43 14.71 3.33
N PRO A 131 -18.21 15.05 2.86
CA PRO A 131 -18.01 16.26 2.10
C PRO A 131 -18.74 16.21 0.76
N SER A 132 -19.41 17.29 0.39
CA SER A 132 -19.95 17.46 -0.94
C SER A 132 -18.88 18.13 -1.82
N ARG A 133 -18.37 17.39 -2.80
CA ARG A 133 -17.40 17.91 -3.77
C ARG A 133 -18.02 17.97 -5.17
N THR A 134 -17.65 18.98 -5.94
CA THR A 134 -18.06 19.08 -7.33
C THR A 134 -17.35 18.02 -8.16
N ASN A 135 -18.09 17.31 -9.01
CA ASN A 135 -17.50 16.34 -9.93
C ASN A 135 -16.48 17.02 -10.86
N THR A 136 -15.38 16.32 -11.11
CA THR A 136 -14.34 16.75 -12.03
C THR A 136 -14.41 15.96 -13.35
N ASP A 137 -13.59 16.34 -14.32
CA ASP A 137 -13.35 15.52 -15.54
C ASP A 137 -11.95 14.87 -15.44
N TYR A 138 -11.84 13.87 -14.58
CA TYR A 138 -10.58 13.16 -14.40
C TYR A 138 -10.30 12.22 -15.57
N LYS A 139 -9.11 12.33 -16.16
CA LYS A 139 -8.65 11.44 -17.25
C LYS A 139 -7.28 10.86 -16.93
N VAL A 140 -7.13 9.59 -17.22
CA VAL A 140 -5.87 8.87 -17.13
C VAL A 140 -5.13 8.96 -18.46
N ASP A 141 -3.97 9.60 -18.46
CA ASP A 141 -3.15 9.74 -19.67
C ASP A 141 -2.44 8.41 -19.99
N LYS A 142 -1.83 7.80 -18.99
CA LYS A 142 -1.06 6.57 -19.15
C LYS A 142 -1.18 5.68 -17.90
N VAL A 143 -1.38 4.39 -18.15
CA VAL A 143 -1.30 3.36 -17.10
C VAL A 143 0.15 2.90 -16.96
N ASN A 144 0.67 2.87 -15.74
CA ASN A 144 2.02 2.44 -15.40
C ASN A 144 2.01 1.09 -14.70
N GLU A 145 2.01 0.01 -15.45
CA GLU A 145 2.08 -1.35 -14.89
C GLU A 145 3.50 -1.79 -14.48
N SER A 146 4.52 -0.96 -14.74
CA SER A 146 5.90 -1.31 -14.39
C SER A 146 6.16 -1.43 -12.88
N ILE A 147 5.25 -0.93 -12.05
CA ILE A 147 5.29 -1.02 -10.58
C ILE A 147 4.49 -2.20 -10.03
N ARG A 148 3.87 -2.99 -10.92
CA ARG A 148 3.12 -4.21 -10.60
C ARG A 148 3.89 -5.44 -11.07
N ALA A 149 3.81 -6.52 -10.32
CA ALA A 149 4.28 -7.83 -10.73
C ALA A 149 3.11 -8.80 -10.87
N PHE A 150 3.21 -9.69 -11.84
CA PHE A 150 2.30 -10.80 -12.05
C PHE A 150 2.97 -12.13 -11.71
N ARG A 151 2.18 -13.19 -11.64
CA ARG A 151 2.66 -14.55 -11.39
C ARG A 151 3.88 -14.92 -12.27
N ASP A 152 3.83 -14.59 -13.55
CA ASP A 152 4.90 -14.93 -14.49
C ASP A 152 6.20 -14.15 -14.21
N ASP A 153 6.09 -12.92 -13.72
CA ASP A 153 7.25 -12.15 -13.23
C ASP A 153 7.89 -12.84 -12.02
N VAL A 154 7.07 -13.33 -11.09
CA VAL A 154 7.55 -14.08 -9.93
C VAL A 154 8.23 -15.37 -10.34
N MET A 155 7.67 -16.12 -11.31
CA MET A 155 8.31 -17.33 -11.87
C MET A 155 9.67 -17.00 -12.49
N ASN A 156 9.79 -15.87 -13.18
CA ASN A 156 11.05 -15.39 -13.76
C ASN A 156 12.06 -15.03 -12.65
N HIS A 157 11.62 -14.41 -11.55
CA HIS A 157 12.46 -14.10 -10.38
C HIS A 157 13.08 -15.36 -9.76
N LEU A 158 12.31 -16.43 -9.64
CA LEU A 158 12.82 -17.71 -9.15
C LEU A 158 13.98 -18.24 -10.02
N SER A 159 13.88 -18.09 -11.34
CA SER A 159 14.89 -18.53 -12.28
C SER A 159 16.16 -17.66 -12.24
N SER A 160 15.99 -16.34 -12.10
CA SER A 160 17.09 -15.36 -12.07
C SER A 160 17.67 -15.12 -10.67
N LYS A 161 17.03 -15.66 -9.63
CA LYS A 161 17.38 -15.43 -8.21
C LYS A 161 17.37 -13.95 -7.81
N ASN A 162 16.46 -13.18 -8.39
CA ASN A 162 16.21 -11.82 -7.98
C ASN A 162 15.49 -11.79 -6.62
N PRO A 163 15.66 -10.72 -5.80
CA PRO A 163 15.06 -10.65 -4.47
C PRO A 163 13.54 -10.70 -4.48
N LEU A 164 13.00 -11.54 -3.61
CA LEU A 164 11.57 -11.63 -3.28
C LEU A 164 11.42 -11.33 -1.79
N ILE A 165 10.51 -10.44 -1.42
CA ILE A 165 10.25 -10.08 -0.03
C ILE A 165 8.83 -10.49 0.36
N ASP A 166 8.76 -11.49 1.25
CA ASP A 166 7.51 -11.85 1.92
C ASP A 166 7.31 -11.00 3.16
N VAL A 167 6.31 -10.11 3.12
CA VAL A 167 6.07 -9.18 4.22
C VAL A 167 5.04 -9.68 5.23
N ARG A 168 4.60 -10.93 5.09
CA ARG A 168 3.67 -11.59 6.03
C ARG A 168 4.37 -11.89 7.37
N SER A 169 3.58 -12.29 8.35
CA SER A 169 4.12 -12.75 9.62
C SER A 169 5.01 -14.01 9.47
N PRO A 170 5.95 -14.26 10.39
CA PRO A 170 6.76 -15.47 10.37
C PRO A 170 5.93 -16.76 10.35
N LYS A 171 4.77 -16.78 11.00
CA LYS A 171 3.88 -17.95 11.00
C LYS A 171 3.17 -18.19 9.68
N GLU A 172 2.81 -17.12 8.95
CA GLU A 172 2.31 -17.24 7.57
C GLU A 172 3.44 -17.72 6.63
N TYR A 173 4.64 -17.19 6.78
CA TYR A 173 5.82 -17.56 6.01
C TYR A 173 6.22 -19.02 6.22
N SER A 174 6.28 -19.49 7.47
CA SER A 174 6.58 -20.90 7.80
C SER A 174 5.48 -21.88 7.37
N GLY A 175 4.28 -21.37 7.14
CA GLY A 175 3.11 -22.20 6.83
C GLY A 175 2.43 -22.80 8.05
N GLU A 176 2.74 -22.31 9.26
CA GLU A 176 1.97 -22.61 10.47
C GLU A 176 0.56 -22.01 10.37
N LEU A 177 0.44 -20.82 9.78
CA LEU A 177 -0.83 -20.17 9.48
C LEU A 177 -1.06 -20.13 7.96
N LEU A 178 -2.28 -20.47 7.54
CA LEU A 178 -2.71 -20.35 6.15
C LEU A 178 -3.10 -18.91 5.79
N HIS A 179 -3.60 -18.18 6.78
CA HIS A 179 -4.05 -16.80 6.68
C HIS A 179 -4.03 -16.15 8.08
N MET A 180 -4.18 -14.84 8.14
CA MET A 180 -4.40 -14.16 9.43
C MET A 180 -5.78 -14.57 10.00
N GLU A 181 -5.84 -14.86 11.29
CA GLU A 181 -7.07 -15.31 11.96
C GLU A 181 -8.23 -14.30 11.80
N ALA A 182 -7.92 -13.01 11.81
CA ALA A 182 -8.91 -11.94 11.65
C ALA A 182 -9.44 -11.79 10.21
N TYR A 183 -8.79 -12.40 9.20
CA TYR A 183 -9.09 -12.22 7.77
C TYR A 183 -9.12 -13.56 7.02
N PRO A 184 -10.03 -14.48 7.37
CA PRO A 184 -10.07 -15.83 6.80
C PRO A 184 -10.53 -15.87 5.33
N GLN A 185 -11.25 -14.84 4.87
CA GLN A 185 -11.82 -14.76 3.53
C GLN A 185 -10.79 -14.70 2.41
N GLU A 186 -9.57 -14.29 2.71
CA GLU A 186 -8.47 -14.17 1.75
C GLU A 186 -7.39 -15.24 2.00
N GLY A 187 -7.82 -16.44 2.37
CA GLY A 187 -6.94 -17.55 2.65
C GLY A 187 -6.44 -18.28 1.43
N ALA A 188 -5.32 -18.98 1.59
CA ALA A 188 -4.80 -19.94 0.62
C ALA A 188 -4.94 -21.37 1.14
N LEU A 189 -5.04 -22.33 0.22
CA LEU A 189 -5.14 -23.76 0.56
C LEU A 189 -3.82 -24.36 1.05
N ARG A 190 -2.70 -23.72 0.74
CA ARG A 190 -1.36 -24.19 1.10
C ARG A 190 -0.64 -23.14 1.92
N GLY A 191 0.01 -23.58 2.98
CA GLY A 191 0.91 -22.76 3.80
C GLY A 191 2.36 -22.83 3.28
N GLY A 192 3.17 -21.87 3.65
CA GLY A 192 4.56 -21.72 3.26
C GLY A 192 4.80 -20.37 2.57
N HIS A 193 5.86 -20.32 1.75
CA HIS A 193 6.28 -19.11 1.05
C HIS A 193 6.80 -19.43 -0.37
N ILE A 194 6.98 -18.39 -1.18
CA ILE A 194 7.61 -18.49 -2.50
C ILE A 194 9.09 -18.81 -2.29
N PRO A 195 9.66 -19.84 -2.98
CA PRO A 195 11.04 -20.25 -2.77
C PRO A 195 12.05 -19.12 -2.92
N GLY A 196 12.98 -19.06 -1.97
CA GLY A 196 14.02 -18.02 -1.96
C GLY A 196 13.56 -16.62 -1.54
N ALA A 197 12.32 -16.47 -1.07
CA ALA A 197 11.87 -15.20 -0.54
C ALA A 197 12.43 -14.96 0.88
N ASP A 198 12.88 -13.74 1.15
CA ASP A 198 13.24 -13.30 2.50
C ASP A 198 11.98 -12.86 3.26
N ASN A 199 11.84 -13.29 4.51
CA ASN A 199 10.73 -12.85 5.36
C ASN A 199 11.08 -11.56 6.09
N VAL A 200 10.48 -10.48 5.66
CA VAL A 200 10.59 -9.15 6.32
C VAL A 200 9.18 -8.67 6.66
N PRO A 201 8.63 -9.01 7.81
CA PRO A 201 7.30 -8.56 8.21
C PRO A 201 7.14 -7.05 8.08
N TRP A 202 6.08 -6.62 7.43
CA TRP A 202 5.82 -5.20 7.13
C TRP A 202 5.94 -4.29 8.37
N ALA A 203 5.48 -4.78 9.53
CA ALA A 203 5.50 -4.04 10.80
C ALA A 203 6.92 -3.66 11.27
N ARG A 204 7.96 -4.32 10.76
CA ARG A 204 9.34 -3.91 11.04
C ARG A 204 9.68 -2.52 10.52
N ALA A 205 8.90 -2.01 9.56
CA ALA A 205 9.10 -0.69 8.98
C ALA A 205 8.34 0.44 9.70
N THR A 206 7.60 0.13 10.76
CA THR A 206 6.78 1.12 11.51
C THR A 206 7.17 1.23 12.97
N ASN A 207 6.91 2.39 13.54
CA ASN A 207 6.95 2.67 14.97
C ASN A 207 5.59 2.35 15.63
N GLU A 208 5.53 2.35 16.95
CA GLU A 208 4.30 2.08 17.71
C GLU A 208 3.17 3.11 17.45
N ASP A 209 3.53 4.35 17.11
CA ASP A 209 2.57 5.40 16.77
C ASP A 209 2.07 5.34 15.31
N GLY A 210 2.48 4.31 14.56
CA GLY A 210 2.11 4.09 13.16
C GLY A 210 2.97 4.85 12.14
N THR A 211 3.93 5.66 12.57
CA THR A 211 4.86 6.34 11.67
C THR A 211 5.87 5.38 11.06
N PHE A 212 6.42 5.71 9.89
CA PHE A 212 7.54 4.98 9.32
C PHE A 212 8.80 5.16 10.20
N LYS A 213 9.63 4.12 10.28
CA LYS A 213 10.93 4.17 10.91
C LYS A 213 11.88 5.11 10.18
N SER A 214 12.85 5.66 10.88
CA SER A 214 13.89 6.50 10.28
C SER A 214 14.60 5.81 9.11
N ALA A 215 15.17 6.62 8.21
CA ALA A 215 15.92 6.09 7.07
C ALA A 215 17.07 5.17 7.50
N ASP A 216 17.80 5.52 8.57
CA ASP A 216 18.88 4.68 9.12
C ASP A 216 18.35 3.29 9.58
N GLU A 217 17.21 3.24 10.28
CA GLU A 217 16.61 1.97 10.72
C GLU A 217 16.12 1.14 9.51
N LEU A 218 15.48 1.77 8.52
CA LEU A 218 15.03 1.09 7.30
C LEU A 218 16.21 0.55 6.47
N ILE A 219 17.30 1.31 6.34
CA ILE A 219 18.54 0.84 5.73
C ILE A 219 19.08 -0.37 6.50
N GLY A 220 19.06 -0.30 7.84
CA GLY A 220 19.44 -1.43 8.71
C GLY A 220 18.68 -2.71 8.34
N ILE A 221 17.37 -2.62 8.19
CA ILE A 221 16.49 -3.77 7.89
C ILE A 221 16.73 -4.28 6.45
N TYR A 222 16.57 -3.42 5.46
CA TYR A 222 16.49 -3.88 4.06
C TYR A 222 17.86 -4.04 3.39
N GLN A 223 18.81 -3.15 3.68
CA GLN A 223 20.12 -3.21 3.03
C GLN A 223 21.15 -3.99 3.85
N ASN A 224 21.18 -3.83 5.17
CA ASN A 224 22.23 -4.46 5.98
C ASN A 224 21.88 -5.90 6.40
N GLU A 225 20.65 -6.16 6.85
CA GLU A 225 20.23 -7.50 7.28
C GLU A 225 19.85 -8.37 6.07
N VAL A 226 19.00 -7.88 5.16
CA VAL A 226 18.54 -8.63 3.97
C VAL A 226 19.56 -8.59 2.84
N GLY A 227 20.36 -7.53 2.76
CA GLY A 227 21.40 -7.37 1.73
C GLY A 227 20.91 -6.79 0.41
N LEU A 228 19.71 -6.16 0.37
CA LEU A 228 19.18 -5.53 -0.83
C LEU A 228 20.05 -4.35 -1.28
N LYS A 229 20.21 -4.21 -2.59
CA LYS A 229 20.90 -3.11 -3.24
C LYS A 229 19.93 -2.25 -4.05
N LYS A 230 20.17 -0.95 -4.14
CA LYS A 230 19.25 -0.01 -4.83
C LYS A 230 18.95 -0.36 -6.29
N GLY A 231 19.88 -1.03 -6.97
CA GLY A 231 19.71 -1.49 -8.36
C GLY A 231 19.02 -2.85 -8.52
N ASP A 232 18.70 -3.54 -7.43
CA ASP A 232 18.04 -4.84 -7.50
C ASP A 232 16.61 -4.69 -8.06
N ASP A 233 16.17 -5.70 -8.82
CA ASP A 233 14.78 -5.87 -9.23
C ASP A 233 14.07 -6.66 -8.13
N VAL A 234 13.32 -5.95 -7.29
CA VAL A 234 12.68 -6.48 -6.08
C VAL A 234 11.19 -6.65 -6.29
N ILE A 235 10.65 -7.82 -5.94
CA ILE A 235 9.21 -8.03 -5.84
C ILE A 235 8.84 -8.23 -4.36
N ALA A 236 7.91 -7.40 -3.87
CA ALA A 236 7.29 -7.59 -2.56
C ALA A 236 5.91 -8.22 -2.70
N TYR A 237 5.56 -9.13 -1.79
CA TYR A 237 4.24 -9.74 -1.74
C TYR A 237 3.77 -9.99 -0.30
N CYS A 238 2.45 -10.11 -0.13
CA CYS A 238 1.84 -10.43 1.17
C CYS A 238 0.70 -11.43 1.03
N ARG A 239 -0.50 -11.06 1.44
CA ARG A 239 -1.75 -11.82 1.25
C ARG A 239 -2.42 -11.47 -0.09
N ILE A 240 -2.74 -10.18 -0.30
CA ILE A 240 -3.47 -9.64 -1.47
C ILE A 240 -2.93 -8.28 -1.96
N GLY A 241 -1.73 -7.87 -1.54
CA GLY A 241 -1.07 -6.65 -2.02
C GLY A 241 -1.08 -5.45 -1.06
N GLU A 242 -1.89 -5.46 -0.01
CA GLU A 242 -2.05 -4.35 0.94
C GLU A 242 -0.80 -4.09 1.79
N ARG A 243 -0.30 -5.11 2.47
CA ARG A 243 0.91 -4.99 3.30
C ARG A 243 2.17 -4.83 2.46
N SER A 244 2.19 -5.43 1.28
CA SER A 244 3.32 -5.32 0.36
C SER A 244 3.37 -3.98 -0.37
N SER A 245 2.25 -3.28 -0.57
CA SER A 245 2.29 -1.90 -1.07
C SER A 245 2.88 -0.93 -0.05
N HIS A 246 2.73 -1.19 1.25
CA HIS A 246 3.43 -0.44 2.30
C HIS A 246 4.96 -0.65 2.19
N THR A 247 5.43 -1.89 2.06
CA THR A 247 6.86 -2.18 1.86
C THR A 247 7.37 -1.63 0.51
N TRP A 248 6.56 -1.73 -0.55
CA TRP A 248 6.86 -1.12 -1.85
C TRP A 248 7.07 0.40 -1.73
N PHE A 249 6.21 1.10 -0.97
CA PHE A 249 6.37 2.53 -0.71
C PHE A 249 7.69 2.83 0.02
N VAL A 250 8.00 2.05 1.06
CA VAL A 250 9.25 2.18 1.82
C VAL A 250 10.47 2.01 0.90
N LEU A 251 10.53 0.91 0.15
CA LEU A 251 11.69 0.61 -0.70
C LEU A 251 11.82 1.64 -1.82
N LYS A 252 10.72 1.90 -2.54
CA LYS A 252 10.77 2.76 -3.72
C LYS A 252 10.99 4.23 -3.38
N TYR A 253 10.22 4.75 -2.43
CA TYR A 253 10.20 6.20 -2.18
C TYR A 253 11.05 6.62 -0.99
N LEU A 254 11.02 5.88 0.12
CA LEU A 254 11.81 6.30 1.28
C LEU A 254 13.28 5.91 1.14
N LEU A 255 13.56 4.73 0.58
CA LEU A 255 14.94 4.25 0.39
C LEU A 255 15.50 4.46 -1.03
N GLY A 256 14.66 4.76 -2.03
CA GLY A 256 15.06 5.06 -3.39
C GLY A 256 15.53 3.86 -4.22
N PHE A 257 14.92 2.69 -4.02
CA PHE A 257 15.11 1.55 -4.92
C PHE A 257 14.38 1.80 -6.25
N GLU A 258 15.06 1.65 -7.35
CA GLU A 258 14.52 2.00 -8.67
C GLU A 258 13.51 0.97 -9.17
N ASN A 259 13.80 -0.31 -9.00
CA ASN A 259 13.05 -1.42 -9.58
C ASN A 259 12.33 -2.22 -8.49
N VAL A 260 11.26 -1.66 -7.94
CA VAL A 260 10.42 -2.34 -6.94
C VAL A 260 9.02 -2.51 -7.49
N ARG A 261 8.50 -3.73 -7.42
CA ARG A 261 7.16 -4.08 -7.87
C ARG A 261 6.35 -4.72 -6.76
N ASN A 262 5.06 -4.39 -6.70
CA ASN A 262 4.11 -5.03 -5.81
C ASN A 262 3.43 -6.19 -6.55
N TYR A 263 3.53 -7.40 -6.02
CA TYR A 263 2.78 -8.56 -6.50
C TYR A 263 1.46 -8.65 -5.70
N ASP A 264 0.43 -8.04 -6.21
CA ASP A 264 -0.88 -7.97 -5.55
C ASP A 264 -1.67 -9.29 -5.60
N GLY A 265 -1.43 -10.17 -6.56
CA GLY A 265 -1.91 -11.56 -6.53
C GLY A 265 -1.47 -12.28 -5.27
N SER A 266 -0.24 -12.05 -4.84
CA SER A 266 0.31 -12.43 -3.54
C SER A 266 0.10 -13.90 -3.16
N TRP A 267 0.03 -14.21 -1.87
CA TRP A 267 -0.13 -15.58 -1.41
C TRP A 267 -1.51 -16.16 -1.70
N THR A 268 -2.54 -15.33 -1.77
CA THR A 268 -3.89 -15.77 -2.16
C THR A 268 -3.90 -16.33 -3.58
N GLU A 269 -3.14 -15.76 -4.51
CA GLU A 269 -2.95 -16.37 -5.84
C GLU A 269 -1.98 -17.54 -5.75
N TRP A 270 -0.74 -17.33 -5.30
CA TRP A 270 0.33 -18.31 -5.35
C TRP A 270 0.01 -19.61 -4.60
N GLY A 271 -0.49 -19.50 -3.37
CA GLY A 271 -0.82 -20.66 -2.52
C GLY A 271 -2.00 -21.50 -3.02
N ASN A 272 -2.76 -21.00 -4.01
CA ASN A 272 -3.87 -21.71 -4.65
C ASN A 272 -3.54 -22.21 -6.07
N LEU A 273 -2.44 -21.78 -6.64
CA LEU A 273 -2.02 -22.24 -7.99
C LEU A 273 -1.59 -23.69 -8.01
N VAL A 274 -1.86 -24.35 -9.14
CA VAL A 274 -1.41 -25.73 -9.42
C VAL A 274 0.00 -25.70 -9.96
N ARG A 275 0.88 -26.59 -9.46
CA ARG A 275 2.26 -26.81 -9.93
C ARG A 275 3.24 -25.65 -9.74
N VAL A 276 2.93 -24.67 -8.89
CA VAL A 276 3.95 -23.70 -8.46
C VAL A 276 4.76 -24.24 -7.29
N PRO A 277 6.05 -23.90 -7.20
CA PRO A 277 6.88 -24.31 -6.08
C PRO A 277 6.52 -23.54 -4.80
N ILE A 278 6.57 -24.25 -3.68
CA ILE A 278 6.35 -23.70 -2.33
C ILE A 278 7.44 -24.24 -1.42
N GLU A 279 8.02 -23.39 -0.61
CA GLU A 279 8.90 -23.78 0.49
C GLU A 279 8.19 -23.70 1.83
N LYS A 280 8.56 -24.64 2.71
CA LYS A 280 8.26 -24.63 4.14
C LYS A 280 9.54 -24.91 4.88
N PRO A 281 9.88 -24.15 5.95
CA PRO A 281 11.02 -24.51 6.80
C PRO A 281 10.84 -25.84 7.49
#